data_f72df01aedb915110523ca9bcc9150eb
#
_entry.id   f72df01aedb915110523ca9bcc9150eb
#
_cell.length_a   1.000
_cell.length_b   1.000
_cell.length_c   1.000
_cell.angle_alpha   90.00
_cell.angle_beta   90.00
_cell.angle_gamma   90.00
#
_symmetry.space_group_name_H-M   'P 1'
#
loop_
_entity.id
_entity.type
_entity.pdbx_description
1 polymer ?
#
loop_
_entity_poly.entity_id
_entity_poly.type
_entity_poly.pdbx_seq_one_letter_code
_entity_poly.pdbx_strand_id
1 'polypeptide(L)'
;MRLRDPWPLSIVTGFLGSGKTTLITGLLRRADMADTVVIVNEFGEIGLDHHLIKQVTDHVVLLPNGCLCCTIRQDVVQTLRDLHRAWLTGDVPDFERVLVETTGLAEPSPLLASLVGHPLLADVFALRAVVTVIDADYGLRHLNDHSTCWQQVCVADHLVISKCDLAPHDEVEALHRQLIDINPLAAIRRFPADDPPDFLFERTARPPPRSSLACAPACGHLAQIETIVLRSEGPVSWRKFQAWLNEVLERFGSLVLRVKGCLRFDNPPVTMIVQAVHQTFYPLIEAPGHVDATEGFLVLITVGQLQADVARGFSLCRMENRPGP
;
A
#
# COMPACT_ATOMS: atom_id res chain seq x y z
N MET A 1 -14.47 22.32 -19.39
CA MET A 1 -14.60 21.11 -18.55
C MET A 1 -13.63 21.32 -17.39
N ARG A 2 -14.10 21.55 -16.15
CA ARG A 2 -13.19 21.61 -14.99
C ARG A 2 -12.59 20.21 -14.83
N LEU A 3 -11.26 20.11 -14.85
CA LEU A 3 -10.57 18.89 -14.49
C LEU A 3 -10.95 18.61 -13.04
N ARG A 4 -11.73 17.55 -12.81
CA ARG A 4 -12.01 17.06 -11.46
C ARG A 4 -10.73 16.46 -10.91
N ASP A 5 -10.47 16.65 -9.63
CA ASP A 5 -9.38 15.92 -8.97
C ASP A 5 -9.61 14.40 -9.12
N PRO A 6 -8.56 13.62 -9.34
CA PRO A 6 -8.68 12.16 -9.46
C PRO A 6 -9.35 11.54 -8.24
N TRP A 7 -10.27 10.60 -8.46
CA TRP A 7 -10.94 9.92 -7.37
C TRP A 7 -9.96 9.16 -6.49
N PRO A 8 -10.03 9.32 -5.16
CA PRO A 8 -9.25 8.51 -4.25
C PRO A 8 -9.65 7.04 -4.38
N LEU A 9 -8.65 6.19 -4.63
CA LEU A 9 -8.79 4.75 -4.74
C LEU A 9 -7.92 4.08 -3.69
N SER A 10 -8.45 3.11 -2.97
CA SER A 10 -7.69 2.29 -2.03
C SER A 10 -7.92 0.80 -2.25
N ILE A 11 -6.88 0.03 -1.96
CA ILE A 11 -6.91 -1.43 -2.10
C ILE A 11 -6.99 -2.04 -0.71
N VAL A 12 -7.95 -2.94 -0.51
CA VAL A 12 -8.06 -3.78 0.68
C VAL A 12 -7.65 -5.20 0.30
N THR A 13 -6.57 -5.68 0.90
CA THR A 13 -6.01 -7.01 0.71
C THR A 13 -5.84 -7.72 2.06
N GLY A 14 -5.35 -8.93 2.05
CA GLY A 14 -5.12 -9.77 3.23
C GLY A 14 -5.46 -11.22 2.92
N PHE A 15 -4.91 -12.15 3.65
CA PHE A 15 -5.04 -13.58 3.38
C PHE A 15 -6.48 -14.08 3.47
N LEU A 16 -6.73 -15.32 3.02
CA LEU A 16 -8.06 -15.94 3.11
C LEU A 16 -8.57 -15.93 4.56
N GLY A 17 -9.84 -15.57 4.72
CA GLY A 17 -10.47 -15.54 6.04
C GLY A 17 -10.00 -14.41 6.97
N SER A 18 -9.13 -13.49 6.54
CA SER A 18 -8.63 -12.40 7.39
C SER A 18 -9.68 -11.35 7.79
N GLY A 19 -10.89 -11.38 7.23
CA GLY A 19 -11.95 -10.45 7.57
C GLY A 19 -12.02 -9.19 6.71
N LYS A 20 -11.47 -9.20 5.50
CA LYS A 20 -11.54 -8.07 4.54
C LYS A 20 -12.96 -7.59 4.30
N THR A 21 -13.83 -8.48 3.89
CA THR A 21 -15.25 -8.21 3.60
C THR A 21 -15.99 -7.71 4.85
N THR A 22 -15.66 -8.27 6.04
CA THR A 22 -16.21 -7.80 7.32
C THR A 22 -15.78 -6.37 7.62
N LEU A 23 -14.50 -6.03 7.41
CA LEU A 23 -13.98 -4.67 7.55
C LEU A 23 -14.73 -3.71 6.61
N ILE A 24 -14.78 -4.03 5.32
CA ILE A 24 -15.46 -3.21 4.31
C ILE A 24 -16.93 -3.01 4.66
N THR A 25 -17.65 -4.11 4.97
CA THR A 25 -19.06 -4.05 5.34
C THR A 25 -19.30 -3.20 6.60
N GLY A 26 -18.42 -3.33 7.60
CA GLY A 26 -18.49 -2.51 8.82
C GLY A 26 -18.29 -1.02 8.53
N LEU A 27 -17.37 -0.68 7.64
CA LEU A 27 -17.09 0.70 7.24
C LEU A 27 -18.22 1.29 6.39
N LEU A 28 -18.79 0.55 5.43
CA LEU A 28 -19.89 1.00 4.57
C LEU A 28 -21.20 1.30 5.31
N ARG A 29 -21.36 0.80 6.55
CA ARG A 29 -22.51 1.16 7.40
C ARG A 29 -22.42 2.58 7.98
N ARG A 30 -21.29 3.22 7.87
CA ARG A 30 -21.07 4.57 8.38
C ARG A 30 -21.55 5.60 7.35
N ALA A 31 -22.16 6.67 7.83
CA ALA A 31 -22.69 7.73 6.96
C ALA A 31 -21.59 8.45 6.15
N ASP A 32 -20.37 8.53 6.69
CA ASP A 32 -19.21 9.15 6.03
C ASP A 32 -18.62 8.29 4.89
N MET A 33 -19.17 7.08 4.67
CA MET A 33 -18.76 6.17 3.58
C MET A 33 -19.86 5.98 2.51
N ALA A 34 -20.98 6.73 2.58
CA ALA A 34 -22.14 6.55 1.71
C ALA A 34 -21.81 6.64 0.21
N ASP A 35 -20.91 7.56 -0.18
CA ASP A 35 -20.55 7.79 -1.60
C ASP A 35 -19.29 7.00 -2.01
N THR A 36 -19.19 5.75 -1.55
CA THR A 36 -18.08 4.85 -1.83
C THR A 36 -18.49 3.72 -2.77
N VAL A 37 -17.82 3.61 -3.91
CA VAL A 37 -17.95 2.44 -4.80
C VAL A 37 -17.01 1.35 -4.31
N VAL A 38 -17.51 0.12 -4.21
CA VAL A 38 -16.72 -1.07 -3.86
C VAL A 38 -16.64 -2.03 -5.03
N ILE A 39 -15.43 -2.33 -5.45
CA ILE A 39 -15.12 -3.35 -6.45
C ILE A 39 -14.62 -4.58 -5.72
N VAL A 40 -15.37 -5.69 -5.77
CA VAL A 40 -14.99 -6.95 -5.14
C VAL A 40 -14.41 -7.87 -6.20
N ASN A 41 -13.15 -8.26 -6.03
CA ASN A 41 -12.45 -9.18 -6.90
C ASN A 41 -12.14 -10.47 -6.12
N GLU A 42 -13.09 -11.39 -6.04
CA GLU A 42 -12.94 -12.65 -5.31
C GLU A 42 -13.09 -13.87 -6.21
N PHE A 43 -12.30 -14.92 -5.90
CA PHE A 43 -12.42 -16.24 -6.53
C PHE A 43 -13.54 -17.05 -5.89
N GLY A 44 -14.55 -17.44 -6.68
CA GLY A 44 -15.57 -18.39 -6.25
C GLY A 44 -16.92 -18.15 -6.89
N GLU A 45 -17.77 -19.19 -6.89
CA GLU A 45 -19.20 -19.07 -7.17
C GLU A 45 -19.81 -18.05 -6.22
N ILE A 46 -20.75 -17.24 -6.70
CA ILE A 46 -21.44 -16.13 -6.01
C ILE A 46 -21.51 -16.40 -4.49
N GLY A 47 -20.51 -15.90 -3.75
CA GLY A 47 -20.36 -16.18 -2.33
C GLY A 47 -21.40 -15.41 -1.50
N LEU A 48 -21.72 -15.94 -0.31
CA LEU A 48 -22.59 -15.29 0.69
C LEU A 48 -22.17 -13.85 1.00
N ASP A 49 -20.85 -13.56 0.88
CA ASP A 49 -20.25 -12.25 1.18
C ASP A 49 -20.73 -11.14 0.23
N HIS A 50 -20.97 -11.46 -1.04
CA HIS A 50 -21.53 -10.51 -2.01
C HIS A 50 -22.92 -10.00 -1.64
N HIS A 51 -23.75 -10.87 -1.01
CA HIS A 51 -25.06 -10.46 -0.54
C HIS A 51 -24.98 -9.50 0.65
N LEU A 52 -23.98 -9.65 1.52
CA LEU A 52 -23.80 -8.78 2.67
C LEU A 52 -23.44 -7.35 2.26
N ILE A 53 -22.55 -7.20 1.28
CA ILE A 53 -22.16 -5.88 0.78
C ILE A 53 -23.31 -5.21 0.04
N LYS A 54 -24.01 -5.91 -0.86
CA LYS A 54 -25.21 -5.39 -1.56
C LYS A 54 -26.35 -4.95 -0.64
N GLN A 55 -26.47 -5.52 0.54
CA GLN A 55 -27.50 -5.12 1.51
C GLN A 55 -27.18 -3.78 2.20
N VAL A 56 -25.92 -3.33 2.13
CA VAL A 56 -25.45 -2.13 2.84
C VAL A 56 -25.40 -0.91 1.92
N THR A 57 -25.17 -1.11 0.62
CA THR A 57 -25.06 -0.01 -0.36
C THR A 57 -25.51 -0.44 -1.75
N ASP A 58 -26.14 0.49 -2.48
CA ASP A 58 -26.55 0.31 -3.87
C ASP A 58 -25.39 0.50 -4.87
N HIS A 59 -24.21 0.90 -4.39
CA HIS A 59 -23.02 1.25 -5.20
C HIS A 59 -21.99 0.14 -5.30
N VAL A 60 -22.39 -1.14 -5.16
CA VAL A 60 -21.48 -2.28 -5.31
C VAL A 60 -21.38 -2.70 -6.76
N VAL A 61 -20.21 -2.60 -7.34
CA VAL A 61 -19.88 -3.16 -8.65
C VAL A 61 -19.19 -4.51 -8.46
N LEU A 62 -19.89 -5.59 -8.82
CA LEU A 62 -19.39 -6.95 -8.74
C LEU A 62 -18.75 -7.35 -10.09
N LEU A 63 -17.53 -7.87 -10.05
CA LEU A 63 -16.91 -8.47 -11.23
C LEU A 63 -17.48 -9.87 -11.47
N PRO A 64 -17.95 -10.21 -12.69
CA PRO A 64 -18.28 -11.58 -13.05
C PRO A 64 -17.02 -12.45 -13.07
N ASN A 65 -17.08 -13.63 -12.50
CA ASN A 65 -15.98 -14.59 -12.41
C ASN A 65 -15.42 -14.98 -13.79
N GLY A 66 -14.15 -14.73 -14.03
CA GLY A 66 -13.40 -15.19 -15.22
C GLY A 66 -12.12 -15.90 -14.81
N CYS A 67 -11.78 -16.99 -15.49
CA CYS A 67 -10.75 -17.97 -15.16
C CYS A 67 -9.31 -17.45 -14.98
N LEU A 68 -8.62 -18.02 -13.96
CA LEU A 68 -7.16 -18.22 -13.79
C LEU A 68 -6.20 -17.03 -13.87
N CYS A 69 -5.46 -16.88 -12.78
CA CYS A 69 -4.19 -16.15 -12.52
C CYS A 69 -3.75 -14.94 -13.40
N CYS A 70 -3.94 -14.97 -14.70
CA CYS A 70 -3.60 -13.85 -15.61
C CYS A 70 -4.76 -12.86 -15.81
N THR A 71 -5.99 -13.24 -15.50
CA THR A 71 -7.22 -12.49 -15.77
C THR A 71 -7.49 -11.43 -14.71
N ILE A 72 -7.04 -11.65 -13.46
CA ILE A 72 -7.31 -10.77 -12.31
C ILE A 72 -6.87 -9.32 -12.54
N ARG A 73 -5.72 -9.11 -13.18
CA ARG A 73 -5.20 -7.75 -13.47
C ARG A 73 -6.02 -7.00 -14.50
N GLN A 74 -6.46 -7.69 -15.54
CA GLN A 74 -7.21 -7.09 -16.62
C GLN A 74 -8.63 -6.74 -16.17
N ASP A 75 -9.20 -7.53 -15.27
CA ASP A 75 -10.56 -7.36 -14.81
C ASP A 75 -10.72 -6.10 -13.95
N VAL A 76 -9.83 -5.83 -12.97
CA VAL A 76 -9.91 -4.61 -12.14
C VAL A 76 -9.64 -3.35 -12.97
N VAL A 77 -8.62 -3.37 -13.83
CA VAL A 77 -8.32 -2.24 -14.73
C VAL A 77 -9.47 -1.97 -15.67
N GLN A 78 -10.06 -3.02 -16.25
CA GLN A 78 -11.21 -2.88 -17.15
C GLN A 78 -12.44 -2.38 -16.39
N THR A 79 -12.72 -2.90 -15.19
CA THR A 79 -13.85 -2.45 -14.34
C THR A 79 -13.73 -0.98 -13.97
N LEU A 80 -12.54 -0.50 -13.62
CA LEU A 80 -12.33 0.92 -13.34
C LEU A 80 -12.56 1.79 -14.58
N ARG A 81 -12.18 1.32 -15.76
CA ARG A 81 -12.46 2.01 -17.03
C ARG A 81 -13.96 2.05 -17.33
N ASP A 82 -14.64 0.94 -17.09
CA ASP A 82 -16.08 0.83 -17.34
C ASP A 82 -16.86 1.66 -16.30
N LEU A 83 -16.43 1.70 -15.05
CA LEU A 83 -16.95 2.59 -14.02
C LEU A 83 -16.82 4.08 -14.43
N HIS A 84 -15.64 4.47 -14.90
CA HIS A 84 -15.42 5.84 -15.39
C HIS A 84 -16.31 6.17 -16.60
N ARG A 85 -16.45 5.23 -17.54
CA ARG A 85 -17.35 5.41 -18.69
C ARG A 85 -18.81 5.55 -18.25
N ALA A 86 -19.29 4.67 -17.38
CA ALA A 86 -20.64 4.69 -16.86
C ALA A 86 -20.94 6.00 -16.09
N TRP A 87 -19.96 6.52 -15.38
CA TRP A 87 -20.10 7.84 -14.74
C TRP A 87 -20.20 8.97 -15.78
N LEU A 88 -19.39 8.94 -16.85
CA LEU A 88 -19.44 9.95 -17.92
C LEU A 88 -20.79 9.95 -18.67
N THR A 89 -21.44 8.79 -18.79
CA THR A 89 -22.75 8.62 -19.44
C THR A 89 -23.94 8.86 -18.49
N GLY A 90 -23.69 9.00 -17.18
CA GLY A 90 -24.73 9.15 -16.17
C GLY A 90 -25.45 7.85 -15.81
N ASP A 91 -24.86 6.70 -16.16
CA ASP A 91 -25.43 5.36 -15.89
C ASP A 91 -25.18 4.92 -14.44
N VAL A 92 -24.28 5.60 -13.72
CA VAL A 92 -24.03 5.42 -12.29
C VAL A 92 -24.13 6.76 -11.57
N PRO A 93 -24.61 6.78 -10.30
CA PRO A 93 -24.66 8.01 -9.51
C PRO A 93 -23.26 8.56 -9.24
N ASP A 94 -23.20 9.82 -8.80
CA ASP A 94 -21.97 10.43 -8.35
C ASP A 94 -21.41 9.66 -7.14
N PHE A 95 -20.10 9.50 -7.12
CA PHE A 95 -19.36 8.91 -6.01
C PHE A 95 -18.10 9.74 -5.69
N GLU A 96 -17.60 9.61 -4.48
CA GLU A 96 -16.43 10.35 -4.01
C GLU A 96 -15.16 9.54 -4.00
N ARG A 97 -15.28 8.21 -3.84
CA ARG A 97 -14.13 7.32 -3.62
C ARG A 97 -14.38 5.89 -4.07
N VAL A 98 -13.30 5.14 -4.26
CA VAL A 98 -13.34 3.74 -4.70
C VAL A 98 -12.53 2.85 -3.75
N LEU A 99 -13.11 1.74 -3.31
CA LEU A 99 -12.43 0.64 -2.63
C LEU A 99 -12.34 -0.57 -3.55
N VAL A 100 -11.19 -1.20 -3.63
CA VAL A 100 -10.98 -2.45 -4.36
C VAL A 100 -10.62 -3.54 -3.36
N GLU A 101 -11.47 -4.53 -3.17
CA GLU A 101 -11.17 -5.74 -2.42
C GLU A 101 -10.48 -6.75 -3.32
N THR A 102 -9.32 -7.27 -2.91
CA THR A 102 -8.62 -8.34 -3.64
C THR A 102 -8.94 -9.71 -3.05
N THR A 103 -8.85 -10.76 -3.87
CA THR A 103 -8.86 -12.13 -3.36
C THR A 103 -7.73 -12.38 -2.35
N GLY A 104 -7.99 -13.22 -1.35
CA GLY A 104 -7.04 -13.52 -0.28
C GLY A 104 -5.74 -14.18 -0.72
N LEU A 105 -5.69 -14.79 -1.91
CA LEU A 105 -4.50 -15.40 -2.49
C LEU A 105 -3.77 -14.49 -3.49
N ALA A 106 -4.27 -13.28 -3.72
CA ALA A 106 -3.63 -12.36 -4.66
C ALA A 106 -2.38 -11.73 -4.07
N GLU A 107 -1.32 -11.72 -4.85
CA GLU A 107 -0.20 -10.81 -4.65
C GLU A 107 -0.64 -9.41 -5.11
N PRO A 108 -0.63 -8.39 -4.23
CA PRO A 108 -1.15 -7.07 -4.60
C PRO A 108 -0.25 -6.32 -5.59
N SER A 109 1.05 -6.62 -5.62
CA SER A 109 2.04 -5.89 -6.41
C SER A 109 1.72 -5.81 -7.90
N PRO A 110 1.28 -6.88 -8.57
CA PRO A 110 0.91 -6.81 -9.97
C PRO A 110 -0.30 -5.93 -10.28
N LEU A 111 -1.28 -5.90 -9.38
CA LEU A 111 -2.42 -5.00 -9.48
C LEU A 111 -1.98 -3.54 -9.32
N LEU A 112 -1.16 -3.27 -8.30
CA LEU A 112 -0.58 -1.95 -8.04
C LEU A 112 0.19 -1.44 -9.25
N ALA A 113 1.05 -2.28 -9.85
CA ALA A 113 1.80 -1.93 -11.06
C ALA A 113 0.87 -1.58 -12.25
N SER A 114 -0.20 -2.34 -12.42
CA SER A 114 -1.17 -2.10 -13.50
C SER A 114 -1.95 -0.80 -13.29
N LEU A 115 -2.32 -0.47 -12.06
CA LEU A 115 -3.04 0.78 -11.74
C LEU A 115 -2.16 2.01 -11.95
N VAL A 116 -0.92 1.97 -11.46
CA VAL A 116 0.02 3.10 -11.55
C VAL A 116 0.56 3.27 -12.96
N GLY A 117 0.85 2.16 -13.66
CA GLY A 117 1.42 2.17 -15.00
C GLY A 117 0.41 2.45 -16.12
N HIS A 118 -0.90 2.53 -15.82
CA HIS A 118 -1.93 2.76 -16.84
C HIS A 118 -2.26 4.27 -16.95
N PRO A 119 -1.86 4.95 -18.06
CA PRO A 119 -1.95 6.40 -18.13
C PRO A 119 -3.36 6.96 -17.88
N LEU A 120 -4.39 6.35 -18.51
CA LEU A 120 -5.78 6.82 -18.34
C LEU A 120 -6.30 6.62 -16.91
N LEU A 121 -5.87 5.58 -16.19
CA LEU A 121 -6.31 5.36 -14.82
C LEU A 121 -5.60 6.29 -13.84
N ALA A 122 -4.32 6.60 -14.08
CA ALA A 122 -3.55 7.52 -13.24
C ALA A 122 -4.12 8.94 -13.24
N ASP A 123 -4.73 9.37 -14.36
CA ASP A 123 -5.40 10.69 -14.47
C ASP A 123 -6.78 10.71 -13.81
N VAL A 124 -7.44 9.55 -13.68
CA VAL A 124 -8.82 9.43 -13.21
C VAL A 124 -8.90 8.97 -11.76
N PHE A 125 -8.02 8.07 -11.35
CA PHE A 125 -7.99 7.48 -10.00
C PHE A 125 -6.63 7.70 -9.34
N ALA A 126 -6.65 8.24 -8.15
CA ALA A 126 -5.44 8.43 -7.34
C ALA A 126 -5.34 7.33 -6.29
N LEU A 127 -4.40 6.39 -6.47
CA LEU A 127 -4.12 5.38 -5.43
C LEU A 127 -3.68 6.09 -4.15
N ARG A 128 -4.44 5.88 -3.06
CA ARG A 128 -4.24 6.52 -1.76
C ARG A 128 -3.54 5.59 -0.78
N ALA A 129 -4.11 4.41 -0.58
CA ALA A 129 -3.60 3.46 0.40
C ALA A 129 -3.76 2.00 -0.06
N VAL A 130 -2.86 1.16 0.42
CA VAL A 130 -2.98 -0.29 0.46
C VAL A 130 -3.21 -0.69 1.90
N VAL A 131 -4.35 -1.30 2.17
CA VAL A 131 -4.75 -1.76 3.51
C VAL A 131 -4.68 -3.28 3.53
N THR A 132 -3.85 -3.84 4.39
CA THR A 132 -3.76 -5.29 4.56
C THR A 132 -4.43 -5.70 5.87
N VAL A 133 -5.40 -6.60 5.77
CA VAL A 133 -6.12 -7.16 6.93
C VAL A 133 -5.46 -8.47 7.35
N ILE A 134 -5.10 -8.57 8.62
CA ILE A 134 -4.43 -9.73 9.22
C ILE A 134 -5.28 -10.27 10.37
N ASP A 135 -5.54 -11.57 10.35
CA ASP A 135 -6.25 -12.29 11.40
C ASP A 135 -5.37 -12.43 12.66
N ALA A 136 -5.86 -12.03 13.82
CA ALA A 136 -5.11 -12.13 15.07
C ALA A 136 -4.85 -13.58 15.50
N ASP A 137 -5.78 -14.50 15.23
CA ASP A 137 -5.71 -15.90 15.66
C ASP A 137 -4.73 -16.72 14.81
N TYR A 138 -4.75 -16.50 13.47
CA TYR A 138 -3.90 -17.27 12.54
C TYR A 138 -2.76 -16.46 11.90
N GLY A 139 -2.69 -15.15 12.14
CA GLY A 139 -1.79 -14.25 11.43
C GLY A 139 -0.32 -14.62 11.55
N LEU A 140 0.17 -14.95 12.73
CA LEU A 140 1.56 -15.38 12.95
C LEU A 140 1.89 -16.65 12.15
N ARG A 141 0.99 -17.63 12.13
CA ARG A 141 1.16 -18.85 11.39
C ARG A 141 1.14 -18.58 9.88
N HIS A 142 0.17 -17.81 9.40
CA HIS A 142 0.07 -17.48 7.98
C HIS A 142 1.30 -16.72 7.46
N LEU A 143 1.87 -15.81 8.25
CA LEU A 143 3.10 -15.11 7.90
C LEU A 143 4.30 -16.07 7.74
N ASN A 144 4.36 -17.12 8.51
CA ASN A 144 5.44 -18.12 8.42
C ASN A 144 5.22 -19.13 7.26
N ASP A 145 3.98 -19.55 7.04
CA ASP A 145 3.65 -20.65 6.13
C ASP A 145 3.40 -20.19 4.69
N HIS A 146 3.02 -18.91 4.48
CA HIS A 146 2.55 -18.41 3.18
C HIS A 146 3.27 -17.13 2.75
N SER A 147 4.00 -17.21 1.63
CA SER A 147 4.70 -16.05 1.06
C SER A 147 3.77 -14.89 0.71
N THR A 148 2.57 -15.17 0.23
CA THR A 148 1.56 -14.16 -0.08
C THR A 148 1.22 -13.28 1.12
N CYS A 149 1.18 -13.83 2.35
CA CYS A 149 0.86 -13.06 3.56
C CYS A 149 1.88 -11.97 3.84
N TRP A 150 3.16 -12.33 3.88
CA TRP A 150 4.18 -11.32 4.16
C TRP A 150 4.36 -10.33 2.99
N GLN A 151 4.15 -10.76 1.72
CA GLN A 151 4.14 -9.83 0.58
C GLN A 151 3.01 -8.79 0.72
N GLN A 152 1.81 -9.21 1.14
CA GLN A 152 0.69 -8.31 1.42
C GLN A 152 1.04 -7.33 2.55
N VAL A 153 1.75 -7.79 3.59
CA VAL A 153 2.21 -6.92 4.70
C VAL A 153 3.28 -5.93 4.23
N CYS A 154 4.24 -6.36 3.41
CA CYS A 154 5.32 -5.50 2.92
C CYS A 154 4.83 -4.31 2.10
N VAL A 155 3.78 -4.47 1.30
CA VAL A 155 3.27 -3.40 0.44
C VAL A 155 2.24 -2.50 1.12
N ALA A 156 1.79 -2.84 2.34
CA ALA A 156 0.76 -2.13 3.05
C ALA A 156 1.17 -0.71 3.47
N ASP A 157 0.23 0.22 3.37
CA ASP A 157 0.30 1.53 4.03
C ASP A 157 -0.35 1.47 5.41
N HIS A 158 -1.38 0.63 5.55
CA HIS A 158 -2.08 0.35 6.80
C HIS A 158 -2.21 -1.16 7.01
N LEU A 159 -1.96 -1.60 8.22
CA LEU A 159 -2.17 -2.98 8.67
C LEU A 159 -3.33 -2.98 9.67
N VAL A 160 -4.35 -3.79 9.41
CA VAL A 160 -5.54 -3.91 10.26
C VAL A 160 -5.56 -5.29 10.86
N ILE A 161 -5.34 -5.39 12.18
CA ILE A 161 -5.45 -6.64 12.92
C ILE A 161 -6.93 -6.87 13.24
N SER A 162 -7.50 -7.88 12.67
CA SER A 162 -8.89 -8.31 12.86
C SER A 162 -9.00 -9.43 13.90
N LYS A 163 -10.20 -9.69 14.37
CA LYS A 163 -10.52 -10.81 15.27
C LYS A 163 -9.69 -10.83 16.56
N CYS A 164 -9.31 -9.65 17.06
CA CYS A 164 -8.57 -9.53 18.32
C CYS A 164 -9.32 -10.07 19.54
N ASP A 165 -10.63 -10.26 19.42
CA ASP A 165 -11.51 -10.86 20.41
C ASP A 165 -11.41 -12.40 20.47
N LEU A 166 -10.86 -13.03 19.44
CA LEU A 166 -10.71 -14.50 19.34
C LEU A 166 -9.33 -14.99 19.74
N ALA A 167 -8.32 -14.11 19.77
CA ALA A 167 -6.94 -14.46 20.09
C ALA A 167 -6.53 -14.01 21.51
N PRO A 168 -5.64 -14.75 22.21
CA PRO A 168 -5.02 -14.30 23.44
C PRO A 168 -4.29 -12.97 23.26
N HIS A 169 -4.32 -12.11 24.30
CA HIS A 169 -3.71 -10.77 24.23
C HIS A 169 -2.21 -10.81 23.90
N ASP A 170 -1.48 -11.78 24.43
CA ASP A 170 -0.05 -11.96 24.20
C ASP A 170 0.27 -12.35 22.75
N GLU A 171 -0.59 -13.12 22.10
CA GLU A 171 -0.48 -13.46 20.67
C GLU A 171 -0.77 -12.23 19.78
N VAL A 172 -1.76 -11.43 20.13
CA VAL A 172 -2.05 -10.16 19.44
C VAL A 172 -0.84 -9.22 19.53
N GLU A 173 -0.21 -9.11 20.71
CA GLU A 173 0.99 -8.29 20.91
C GLU A 173 2.23 -8.86 20.18
N ALA A 174 2.34 -10.18 20.11
CA ALA A 174 3.40 -10.84 19.34
C ALA A 174 3.24 -10.58 17.84
N LEU A 175 2.02 -10.70 17.31
CA LEU A 175 1.69 -10.37 15.94
C LEU A 175 1.99 -8.90 15.64
N HIS A 176 1.55 -7.98 16.51
CA HIS A 176 1.80 -6.55 16.34
C HIS A 176 3.30 -6.23 16.24
N ARG A 177 4.14 -6.83 17.09
CA ARG A 177 5.60 -6.65 17.03
C ARG A 177 6.18 -7.18 15.73
N GLN A 178 5.78 -8.37 15.30
CA GLN A 178 6.26 -8.97 14.05
C GLN A 178 5.87 -8.14 12.82
N LEU A 179 4.67 -7.55 12.82
CA LEU A 179 4.22 -6.66 11.74
C LEU A 179 5.07 -5.38 11.66
N ILE A 180 5.46 -4.78 12.80
CA ILE A 180 6.40 -3.65 12.84
C ILE A 180 7.75 -4.04 12.28
N ASP A 181 8.26 -5.23 12.61
CA ASP A 181 9.56 -5.70 12.13
C ASP A 181 9.56 -5.92 10.60
N ILE A 182 8.46 -6.43 10.04
CA ILE A 182 8.32 -6.62 8.59
C ILE A 182 8.13 -5.29 7.85
N ASN A 183 7.21 -4.44 8.33
CA ASN A 183 6.86 -3.17 7.69
C ASN A 183 6.74 -2.03 8.70
N PRO A 184 7.86 -1.39 9.07
CA PRO A 184 7.87 -0.31 10.06
C PRO A 184 7.21 0.99 9.58
N LEU A 185 6.84 1.07 8.30
CA LEU A 185 6.18 2.24 7.71
C LEU A 185 4.66 2.17 7.78
N ALA A 186 4.10 0.96 7.91
CA ALA A 186 2.67 0.78 7.97
C ALA A 186 2.12 1.26 9.32
N ALA A 187 0.99 1.96 9.26
CA ALA A 187 0.24 2.26 10.48
C ALA A 187 -0.59 1.03 10.87
N ILE A 188 -0.40 0.53 12.09
CA ILE A 188 -1.10 -0.66 12.59
C ILE A 188 -2.32 -0.23 13.40
N ARG A 189 -3.47 -0.86 13.11
CA ARG A 189 -4.76 -0.64 13.76
C ARG A 189 -5.37 -1.96 14.17
N ARG A 190 -6.26 -1.96 15.16
CA ARG A 190 -7.06 -3.12 15.56
C ARG A 190 -8.51 -2.90 15.10
N PHE A 191 -9.16 -3.94 14.61
CA PHE A 191 -10.57 -3.89 14.20
C PHE A 191 -11.39 -4.86 15.05
N PRO A 192 -12.60 -4.47 15.51
CA PRO A 192 -13.26 -3.18 15.30
C PRO A 192 -12.56 -2.04 16.03
N ALA A 193 -12.50 -0.88 15.41
CA ALA A 193 -11.92 0.33 15.94
C ALA A 193 -12.95 1.48 15.86
N ASP A 194 -12.85 2.41 16.80
CA ASP A 194 -13.66 3.64 16.80
C ASP A 194 -13.09 4.72 15.85
N ASP A 195 -11.96 4.41 15.22
CA ASP A 195 -11.27 5.34 14.32
C ASP A 195 -12.12 5.68 13.09
N PRO A 196 -12.09 6.95 12.62
CA PRO A 196 -12.70 7.33 11.35
C PRO A 196 -12.12 6.53 10.18
N PRO A 197 -12.90 6.25 9.12
CA PRO A 197 -12.43 5.50 7.94
C PRO A 197 -11.46 6.28 7.06
N ASP A 198 -11.17 7.53 7.39
CA ASP A 198 -10.31 8.43 6.61
C ASP A 198 -8.94 7.84 6.32
N PHE A 199 -8.41 7.00 7.23
CA PHE A 199 -7.13 6.32 7.02
C PHE A 199 -7.09 5.50 5.72
N LEU A 200 -8.24 5.03 5.23
CA LEU A 200 -8.32 4.30 3.96
C LEU A 200 -7.90 5.16 2.77
N PHE A 201 -8.08 6.48 2.86
CA PHE A 201 -7.87 7.41 1.76
C PHE A 201 -6.77 8.45 2.07
N GLU A 202 -6.17 8.36 3.24
CA GLU A 202 -5.04 9.20 3.62
C GLU A 202 -3.72 8.66 3.07
N ARG A 203 -2.88 9.57 2.61
CA ARG A 203 -1.49 9.25 2.26
C ARG A 203 -0.63 9.38 3.51
N THR A 204 -0.04 8.29 3.95
CA THR A 204 0.89 8.31 5.08
C THR A 204 2.33 8.44 4.60
N ALA A 205 3.04 9.46 5.11
CA ALA A 205 4.48 9.61 4.99
C ALA A 205 5.10 9.73 6.39
N ARG A 206 4.89 8.71 7.24
CA ARG A 206 5.41 8.71 8.60
C ARG A 206 6.83 8.17 8.60
N PRO A 207 7.81 8.87 9.22
CA PRO A 207 9.15 8.33 9.39
C PRO A 207 9.13 7.10 10.29
N PRO A 208 9.95 6.07 10.00
CA PRO A 208 10.06 4.90 10.84
C PRO A 208 10.62 5.30 12.22
N PRO A 209 10.18 4.64 13.32
CA PRO A 209 10.76 4.85 14.63
C PRO A 209 12.28 4.64 14.60
N ARG A 210 13.03 5.48 15.32
CA ARG A 210 14.51 5.35 15.36
C ARG A 210 14.99 4.02 15.97
N SER A 211 14.14 3.34 16.74
CA SER A 211 14.40 2.06 17.41
C SER A 211 14.13 0.81 16.56
N SER A 212 13.45 0.93 15.42
CA SER A 212 13.06 -0.21 14.58
C SER A 212 14.17 -0.74 13.65
N LEU A 213 15.42 -0.34 13.87
CA LEU A 213 16.56 -0.64 12.99
C LEU A 213 17.28 -1.97 13.31
N ALA A 214 16.83 -2.73 14.30
CA ALA A 214 17.38 -4.05 14.61
C ALA A 214 16.45 -5.12 14.02
N CYS A 215 16.77 -5.58 12.82
CA CYS A 215 16.14 -6.77 12.27
C CYS A 215 16.40 -7.96 13.22
N ALA A 216 15.40 -8.40 13.97
CA ALA A 216 15.49 -9.65 14.69
C ALA A 216 15.55 -10.79 13.65
N PRO A 217 16.37 -11.84 13.86
CA PRO A 217 16.43 -12.97 12.94
C PRO A 217 15.05 -13.64 12.89
N ALA A 218 14.33 -13.41 11.79
CA ALA A 218 13.07 -14.08 11.52
C ALA A 218 13.31 -15.54 11.13
N CYS A 219 12.38 -16.44 11.45
CA CYS A 219 12.42 -17.83 11.03
C CYS A 219 11.63 -18.03 9.72
N GLY A 220 11.99 -19.05 8.93
CA GLY A 220 11.24 -19.44 7.72
C GLY A 220 11.39 -18.42 6.58
N HIS A 221 10.30 -18.17 5.85
CA HIS A 221 10.29 -17.23 4.71
C HIS A 221 10.63 -15.78 5.10
N LEU A 222 10.34 -15.40 6.34
CA LEU A 222 10.61 -14.05 6.88
C LEU A 222 12.11 -13.79 7.08
N ALA A 223 12.94 -14.83 7.24
CA ALA A 223 14.40 -14.69 7.36
C ALA A 223 15.09 -14.04 6.14
N GLN A 224 14.36 -13.92 5.03
CA GLN A 224 14.85 -13.32 3.80
C GLN A 224 14.45 -11.85 3.62
N ILE A 225 13.57 -11.32 4.48
CA ILE A 225 13.10 -9.93 4.39
C ILE A 225 14.08 -9.03 5.12
N GLU A 226 14.53 -7.99 4.44
CA GLU A 226 15.38 -6.95 5.01
C GLU A 226 14.69 -5.58 4.87
N THR A 227 14.73 -4.78 5.93
CA THR A 227 14.29 -3.39 5.91
C THR A 227 15.49 -2.47 5.96
N ILE A 228 15.73 -1.74 4.87
CA ILE A 228 16.84 -0.82 4.71
C ILE A 228 16.32 0.60 4.93
N VAL A 229 16.88 1.33 5.91
CA VAL A 229 16.53 2.73 6.17
C VAL A 229 17.69 3.63 5.78
N LEU A 230 17.43 4.50 4.81
CA LEU A 230 18.38 5.52 4.35
C LEU A 230 17.92 6.87 4.88
N ARG A 231 18.84 7.67 5.42
CA ARG A 231 18.55 9.01 5.94
C ARG A 231 19.40 10.06 5.23
N SER A 232 18.82 11.25 5.03
CA SER A 232 19.51 12.40 4.48
C SER A 232 19.34 13.60 5.38
N GLU A 233 20.45 14.19 5.83
CA GLU A 233 20.49 15.41 6.66
C GLU A 233 20.42 16.70 5.82
N GLY A 234 19.94 16.63 4.61
CA GLY A 234 19.87 17.78 3.71
C GLY A 234 19.27 17.42 2.37
N PRO A 235 19.25 18.38 1.43
CA PRO A 235 18.70 18.16 0.12
C PRO A 235 19.45 17.05 -0.64
N VAL A 236 18.69 16.28 -1.40
CA VAL A 236 19.16 15.22 -2.29
C VAL A 236 19.10 15.73 -3.71
N SER A 237 20.14 15.49 -4.51
CA SER A 237 20.12 15.82 -5.92
C SER A 237 19.10 14.97 -6.66
N TRP A 238 18.06 15.60 -7.21
CA TRP A 238 17.02 14.92 -7.97
C TRP A 238 17.60 14.06 -9.10
N ARG A 239 18.53 14.62 -9.86
CA ARG A 239 19.15 13.91 -11.01
C ARG A 239 19.90 12.67 -10.58
N LYS A 240 20.69 12.76 -9.51
CA LYS A 240 21.48 11.63 -8.99
C LYS A 240 20.56 10.59 -8.37
N PHE A 241 19.55 11.03 -7.62
CA PHE A 241 18.55 10.16 -7.01
C PHE A 241 17.79 9.36 -8.05
N GLN A 242 17.31 10.00 -9.11
CA GLN A 242 16.58 9.34 -10.19
C GLN A 242 17.46 8.28 -10.87
N ALA A 243 18.71 8.60 -11.17
CA ALA A 243 19.67 7.66 -11.77
C ALA A 243 19.90 6.44 -10.85
N TRP A 244 20.14 6.70 -9.55
CA TRP A 244 20.34 5.66 -8.56
C TRP A 244 19.09 4.78 -8.37
N LEU A 245 17.91 5.38 -8.26
CA LEU A 245 16.69 4.62 -8.06
C LEU A 245 16.37 3.74 -9.27
N ASN A 246 16.56 4.26 -10.48
CA ASN A 246 16.39 3.47 -11.71
C ASN A 246 17.36 2.28 -11.71
N GLU A 247 18.66 2.49 -11.40
CA GLU A 247 19.65 1.41 -11.30
C GLU A 247 19.22 0.36 -10.26
N VAL A 248 18.77 0.78 -9.08
CA VAL A 248 18.28 -0.14 -8.04
C VAL A 248 17.08 -0.95 -8.51
N LEU A 249 16.10 -0.31 -9.14
CA LEU A 249 14.89 -0.98 -9.60
C LEU A 249 15.17 -1.87 -10.84
N GLU A 250 16.05 -1.49 -11.73
CA GLU A 250 16.45 -2.32 -12.88
C GLU A 250 17.23 -3.55 -12.42
N ARG A 251 18.19 -3.36 -11.50
CA ARG A 251 19.08 -4.43 -11.06
C ARG A 251 18.45 -5.36 -10.02
N PHE A 252 17.67 -4.82 -9.11
CA PHE A 252 17.13 -5.53 -7.94
C PHE A 252 15.60 -5.47 -7.84
N GLY A 253 14.89 -4.97 -8.84
CA GLY A 253 13.45 -4.69 -8.73
C GLY A 253 12.58 -5.90 -8.39
N SER A 254 13.01 -7.12 -8.77
CA SER A 254 12.32 -8.36 -8.34
C SER A 254 12.51 -8.66 -6.85
N LEU A 255 13.56 -8.14 -6.23
CA LEU A 255 13.88 -8.28 -4.81
C LEU A 255 13.42 -7.09 -3.97
N VAL A 256 13.15 -5.94 -4.59
CA VAL A 256 12.61 -4.76 -3.91
C VAL A 256 11.10 -4.88 -3.85
N LEU A 257 10.55 -5.08 -2.66
CA LEU A 257 9.10 -5.24 -2.46
C LEU A 257 8.42 -3.89 -2.35
N ARG A 258 9.03 -2.96 -1.61
CA ARG A 258 8.49 -1.63 -1.35
C ARG A 258 9.62 -0.61 -1.24
N VAL A 259 9.41 0.56 -1.82
CA VAL A 259 10.17 1.77 -1.51
C VAL A 259 9.20 2.83 -1.04
N LYS A 260 9.46 3.46 0.09
CA LYS A 260 8.64 4.56 0.59
C LYS A 260 9.49 5.53 1.42
N GLY A 261 9.26 6.82 1.22
CA GLY A 261 9.95 7.82 2.00
C GLY A 261 9.53 9.23 1.67
N CYS A 262 10.22 10.15 2.32
CA CYS A 262 10.05 11.57 2.12
C CYS A 262 11.44 12.21 2.00
N LEU A 263 11.74 12.83 0.88
CA LEU A 263 13.03 13.43 0.59
C LEU A 263 12.86 14.87 0.14
N ARG A 264 13.74 15.74 0.64
CA ARG A 264 13.86 17.11 0.12
C ARG A 264 14.81 17.08 -1.05
N PHE A 265 14.37 17.57 -2.21
CA PHE A 265 15.21 17.67 -3.40
C PHE A 265 15.81 19.08 -3.54
N ASP A 266 16.88 19.16 -4.33
CA ASP A 266 17.61 20.40 -4.60
C ASP A 266 16.91 21.27 -5.67
N ASN A 267 16.37 20.64 -6.69
CA ASN A 267 15.79 21.31 -7.84
C ASN A 267 14.57 20.52 -8.42
N PRO A 268 13.32 21.04 -8.26
CA PRO A 268 12.96 22.17 -7.41
C PRO A 268 13.16 21.91 -5.91
N PRO A 269 13.35 22.97 -5.07
CA PRO A 269 13.63 22.80 -3.64
C PRO A 269 12.35 22.47 -2.86
N VAL A 270 11.82 21.28 -3.12
CA VAL A 270 10.56 20.77 -2.55
C VAL A 270 10.78 19.44 -1.85
N THR A 271 9.93 19.17 -0.86
CA THR A 271 9.88 17.88 -0.19
C THR A 271 8.86 17.00 -0.89
N MET A 272 9.28 15.83 -1.34
CA MET A 272 8.46 14.91 -2.11
C MET A 272 8.31 13.57 -1.40
N ILE A 273 7.13 13.00 -1.51
CA ILE A 273 6.86 11.61 -1.14
C ILE A 273 7.32 10.73 -2.30
N VAL A 274 8.20 9.79 -1.98
CA VAL A 274 8.75 8.79 -2.90
C VAL A 274 8.10 7.45 -2.62
N GLN A 275 7.59 6.79 -3.64
CA GLN A 275 6.98 5.47 -3.50
C GLN A 275 7.29 4.60 -4.72
N ALA A 276 7.59 3.32 -4.47
CA ALA A 276 7.65 2.30 -5.50
C ALA A 276 7.21 0.93 -4.93
N VAL A 277 6.71 0.07 -5.81
CA VAL A 277 6.42 -1.34 -5.52
C VAL A 277 7.07 -2.15 -6.63
N HIS A 278 7.98 -3.05 -6.26
CA HIS A 278 8.85 -3.74 -7.21
C HIS A 278 9.49 -2.76 -8.20
N GLN A 279 9.34 -2.98 -9.49
CA GLN A 279 9.89 -2.13 -10.55
C GLN A 279 9.02 -0.91 -10.88
N THR A 280 7.85 -0.78 -10.23
CA THR A 280 6.90 0.30 -10.53
C THR A 280 7.12 1.48 -9.61
N PHE A 281 7.64 2.57 -10.18
CA PHE A 281 7.79 3.86 -9.51
C PHE A 281 6.50 4.67 -9.64
N TYR A 282 6.02 5.22 -8.52
CA TYR A 282 4.81 6.03 -8.49
C TYR A 282 5.15 7.49 -8.82
N PRO A 283 4.20 8.25 -9.39
CA PRO A 283 4.38 9.69 -9.54
C PRO A 283 4.73 10.34 -8.21
N LEU A 284 5.72 11.23 -8.23
CA LEU A 284 6.10 12.00 -7.05
C LEU A 284 4.96 12.93 -6.63
N ILE A 285 4.82 13.08 -5.32
CA ILE A 285 3.79 13.93 -4.73
C ILE A 285 4.47 14.84 -3.73
N GLU A 286 4.13 16.11 -3.77
CA GLU A 286 4.60 17.07 -2.79
C GLU A 286 4.09 16.68 -1.40
N ALA A 287 4.99 16.66 -0.43
CA ALA A 287 4.63 16.35 0.94
C ALA A 287 3.80 17.49 1.55
N PRO A 288 2.78 17.20 2.38
CA PRO A 288 2.04 18.23 3.10
C PRO A 288 2.97 19.10 3.93
N GLY A 289 2.70 20.41 4.02
CA GLY A 289 3.58 21.41 4.63
C GLY A 289 3.89 21.23 6.12
N HIS A 290 3.22 20.28 6.80
CA HIS A 290 3.51 19.92 8.20
C HIS A 290 4.54 18.78 8.35
N VAL A 291 5.02 18.20 7.24
CA VAL A 291 6.08 17.20 7.28
C VAL A 291 7.41 17.94 7.47
N ASP A 292 8.05 17.76 8.64
CA ASP A 292 9.35 18.35 8.92
C ASP A 292 10.40 17.80 7.94
N ALA A 293 10.86 18.66 7.06
CA ALA A 293 11.75 18.34 5.95
C ALA A 293 13.23 18.43 6.29
N THR A 294 13.60 18.63 7.56
CA THR A 294 14.99 18.75 7.99
C THR A 294 15.75 17.43 7.86
N GLU A 295 15.09 16.31 8.12
CA GLU A 295 15.64 14.97 7.92
C GLU A 295 14.81 14.20 6.88
N GLY A 296 15.36 14.02 5.68
CA GLY A 296 14.78 13.11 4.68
C GLY A 296 15.03 11.65 5.05
N PHE A 297 14.09 10.79 4.69
CA PHE A 297 14.25 9.34 4.84
C PHE A 297 13.72 8.57 3.63
N LEU A 298 14.29 7.40 3.38
CA LEU A 298 13.82 6.44 2.41
C LEU A 298 13.94 5.04 3.02
N VAL A 299 12.89 4.27 2.97
CA VAL A 299 12.86 2.88 3.44
C VAL A 299 12.62 1.96 2.27
N LEU A 300 13.45 0.94 2.16
CA LEU A 300 13.28 -0.15 1.21
C LEU A 300 12.99 -1.42 1.99
N ILE A 301 11.97 -2.15 1.60
CA ILE A 301 11.70 -3.52 2.07
C ILE A 301 12.11 -4.44 0.94
N THR A 302 13.06 -5.34 1.21
CA THR A 302 13.70 -6.19 0.20
C THR A 302 13.70 -7.65 0.61
N VAL A 303 13.85 -8.54 -0.38
CA VAL A 303 14.19 -9.95 -0.17
C VAL A 303 15.69 -10.10 -0.39
N GLY A 304 16.39 -10.66 0.59
CA GLY A 304 17.85 -10.82 0.54
C GLY A 304 18.62 -9.59 1.07
N GLN A 305 19.93 -9.72 1.15
CA GLN A 305 20.79 -8.72 1.75
C GLN A 305 21.28 -7.70 0.70
N LEU A 306 20.58 -6.60 0.54
CA LEU A 306 20.87 -5.53 -0.42
C LEU A 306 21.43 -4.26 0.22
N GLN A 307 21.54 -4.19 1.55
CA GLN A 307 21.85 -2.97 2.28
C GLN A 307 23.14 -2.29 1.80
N ALA A 308 24.19 -3.05 1.58
CA ALA A 308 25.50 -2.48 1.21
C ALA A 308 25.48 -1.80 -0.18
N ASP A 309 24.83 -2.44 -1.17
CA ASP A 309 24.76 -1.90 -2.53
C ASP A 309 23.84 -0.67 -2.59
N VAL A 310 22.69 -0.76 -1.96
CA VAL A 310 21.65 0.30 -1.91
C VAL A 310 22.18 1.53 -1.17
N ALA A 311 22.77 1.35 0.03
CA ALA A 311 23.25 2.46 0.85
C ALA A 311 24.44 3.20 0.22
N ARG A 312 25.36 2.47 -0.43
CA ARG A 312 26.49 3.07 -1.12
C ARG A 312 26.02 4.02 -2.23
N GLY A 313 25.11 3.57 -3.09
CA GLY A 313 24.59 4.38 -4.18
C GLY A 313 23.81 5.60 -3.69
N PHE A 314 22.99 5.43 -2.65
CA PHE A 314 22.22 6.55 -2.07
C PHE A 314 23.12 7.63 -1.47
N SER A 315 24.27 7.26 -0.85
CA SER A 315 25.19 8.23 -0.28
C SER A 315 25.74 9.22 -1.32
N LEU A 316 25.87 8.79 -2.58
CA LEU A 316 26.31 9.62 -3.70
C LEU A 316 25.24 10.62 -4.17
N CYS A 317 23.99 10.42 -3.79
CA CYS A 317 22.89 11.33 -4.13
C CYS A 317 22.86 12.58 -3.26
N ARG A 318 23.53 12.56 -2.10
CA ARG A 318 23.61 13.71 -1.20
C ARG A 318 24.36 14.87 -1.87
N MET A 319 23.91 16.08 -1.60
CA MET A 319 24.66 17.27 -1.97
C MET A 319 25.90 17.35 -1.07
N GLU A 320 27.07 17.43 -1.67
CA GLU A 320 28.25 17.83 -0.92
C GLU A 320 28.01 19.25 -0.40
N ASN A 321 28.06 19.45 0.93
CA ASN A 321 28.14 20.78 1.50
C ASN A 321 29.45 21.38 0.98
N ARG A 322 29.40 22.08 -0.15
CA ARG A 322 30.53 22.98 -0.50
C ARG A 322 30.51 24.07 0.56
N PRO A 323 31.60 24.21 1.36
CA PRO A 323 31.76 25.42 2.15
C PRO A 323 31.66 26.58 1.15
N GLY A 324 30.74 27.49 1.41
CA GLY A 324 30.63 28.72 0.60
C GLY A 324 31.96 29.46 0.54
N PRO A 325 32.17 30.19 -0.53
CA PRO A 325 33.38 30.98 -0.70
C PRO A 325 33.56 32.02 0.39
#